data_c0916decc1dea83de435609f97ff3b09
#
_entry.id   c0916decc1dea83de435609f97ff3b09
#
_cell.length_a   1.000
_cell.length_b   1.000
_cell.length_c   1.000
_cell.angle_alpha   90.00
_cell.angle_beta   90.00
_cell.angle_gamma   90.00
#
_symmetry.space_group_name_H-M   'P 1'
#
loop_
_entity.id
_entity.type
_entity.pdbx_description
1 polymer ?
#
loop_
_entity_poly.entity_id
_entity_poly.type
_entity_poly.pdbx_seq_one_letter_code
_entity_poly.pdbx_strand_id
1 'polypeptide(L)'
;SATDSTFEKSRLSTTTSEQNKTRPIETFAMPKVSDEAKPLLTVVLIADEKNPIDIQALKQVPFPISLAIPMTGLESEKLMNFYRSNGFEVAAIIDYPNAASVQEIDAILTSGLARLNKTVAVIEGSPGNLQKTRSRSEQTAKILSQTGHGLLVYDKGLNTIVREAENLGVPVRTIYRNFDELKGGSRTIRRFLDGAAFRARQEGLKSAIVVTASLHPETLNALLLWSMQS
;
A
#
# COMPACT_ATOMS: atom_id res chain seq x y z
N SER A 1 73.57 8.78 -16.63
CA SER A 1 72.73 7.60 -16.39
C SER A 1 71.57 8.00 -15.54
N ALA A 2 70.46 8.32 -16.13
CA ALA A 2 69.20 8.65 -15.47
C ALA A 2 68.28 7.47 -15.69
N THR A 3 67.80 6.86 -14.60
CA THR A 3 66.74 5.85 -14.64
C THR A 3 65.44 6.53 -14.21
N ASP A 4 64.59 6.69 -15.17
CA ASP A 4 63.24 7.20 -15.05
C ASP A 4 62.34 6.07 -14.53
N SER A 5 61.72 6.26 -13.39
CA SER A 5 60.78 5.30 -12.80
C SER A 5 59.41 5.90 -12.85
N THR A 6 58.69 5.52 -13.91
CA THR A 6 57.27 5.89 -14.13
C THR A 6 56.37 5.05 -13.22
N PHE A 7 55.86 5.65 -12.15
CA PHE A 7 54.78 5.04 -11.34
C PHE A 7 53.45 5.20 -12.07
N GLU A 8 52.99 4.14 -12.66
CA GLU A 8 51.68 4.02 -13.26
C GLU A 8 50.61 3.90 -12.12
N LYS A 9 49.90 5.00 -11.89
CA LYS A 9 48.72 5.01 -10.97
C LYS A 9 47.60 4.26 -11.66
N SER A 10 47.44 2.98 -11.29
CA SER A 10 46.23 2.21 -11.58
C SER A 10 45.05 2.87 -10.87
N ARG A 11 44.22 3.58 -11.62
CA ARG A 11 42.91 4.03 -11.19
C ARG A 11 41.98 2.83 -11.16
N LEU A 12 41.80 2.25 -9.97
CA LEU A 12 40.66 1.38 -9.67
C LEU A 12 39.39 2.21 -9.83
N SER A 13 38.79 2.08 -11.00
CA SER A 13 37.40 2.52 -11.21
C SER A 13 36.50 1.58 -10.42
N THR A 14 36.14 1.98 -9.22
CA THR A 14 35.06 1.35 -8.46
C THR A 14 33.77 1.66 -9.20
N THR A 15 33.42 0.82 -10.16
CA THR A 15 32.10 0.81 -10.75
C THR A 15 31.16 0.28 -9.69
N THR A 16 30.60 1.18 -8.90
CA THR A 16 29.45 0.88 -8.05
C THR A 16 28.32 0.54 -9.01
N SER A 17 28.10 -0.73 -9.25
CA SER A 17 26.87 -1.21 -9.89
C SER A 17 25.72 -0.90 -8.94
N GLU A 18 25.15 0.28 -9.04
CA GLU A 18 23.79 0.54 -8.58
C GLU A 18 22.90 -0.40 -9.42
N GLN A 19 22.66 -1.58 -8.89
CA GLN A 19 21.61 -2.44 -9.39
C GLN A 19 20.35 -1.59 -9.30
N ASN A 20 19.80 -1.25 -10.45
CA ASN A 20 18.53 -0.56 -10.61
C ASN A 20 17.43 -1.49 -10.05
N LYS A 21 17.28 -1.47 -8.72
CA LYS A 21 16.35 -2.33 -8.00
C LYS A 21 14.97 -1.75 -8.27
N THR A 22 14.28 -2.32 -9.26
CA THR A 22 12.93 -1.92 -9.64
C THR A 22 12.06 -1.92 -8.38
N ARG A 23 11.43 -0.78 -8.09
CA ARG A 23 10.62 -0.61 -6.88
C ARG A 23 9.35 -1.45 -6.99
N PRO A 24 8.95 -2.22 -5.96
CA PRO A 24 7.73 -3.02 -6.00
C PRO A 24 6.48 -2.22 -6.38
N ILE A 25 6.37 -0.98 -5.90
CA ILE A 25 5.25 -0.10 -6.28
C ILE A 25 5.24 0.26 -7.78
N GLU A 26 6.38 0.22 -8.46
CA GLU A 26 6.47 0.47 -9.90
C GLU A 26 6.28 -0.82 -10.71
N THR A 27 6.78 -1.95 -10.17
CA THR A 27 6.75 -3.25 -10.86
C THR A 27 5.38 -3.91 -10.79
N PHE A 28 4.71 -3.78 -9.65
CA PHE A 28 3.50 -4.56 -9.33
C PHE A 28 2.23 -3.73 -9.22
N ALA A 29 2.32 -2.39 -9.32
CA ALA A 29 1.13 -1.55 -9.37
C ALA A 29 0.30 -1.84 -10.62
N MET A 30 -1.01 -1.73 -10.49
CA MET A 30 -1.88 -1.74 -11.66
C MET A 30 -1.64 -0.50 -12.53
N PRO A 31 -1.75 -0.62 -13.86
CA PRO A 31 -1.69 0.54 -14.73
C PRO A 31 -2.69 1.60 -14.27
N LYS A 32 -2.25 2.86 -14.24
CA LYS A 32 -3.18 3.96 -13.97
C LYS A 32 -4.28 3.93 -15.01
N VAL A 33 -5.52 3.96 -14.57
CA VAL A 33 -6.65 4.27 -15.44
C VAL A 33 -6.50 5.74 -15.79
N SER A 34 -5.89 6.00 -16.93
CA SER A 34 -5.52 7.34 -17.35
C SER A 34 -6.69 8.06 -18.00
N ASP A 35 -7.59 8.56 -17.19
CA ASP A 35 -8.28 9.78 -17.58
C ASP A 35 -7.69 10.89 -16.68
N GLU A 36 -6.64 11.55 -17.13
CA GLU A 36 -5.95 12.62 -16.38
C GLU A 36 -6.89 13.77 -16.01
N ALA A 37 -8.08 13.78 -16.59
CA ALA A 37 -9.12 14.77 -16.34
C ALA A 37 -10.08 14.41 -15.19
N LYS A 38 -9.99 13.23 -14.59
CA LYS A 38 -10.93 12.80 -13.55
C LYS A 38 -10.28 12.62 -12.18
N PRO A 39 -10.96 13.03 -11.10
CA PRO A 39 -10.53 12.76 -9.74
C PRO A 39 -10.49 11.25 -9.46
N LEU A 40 -9.51 10.81 -8.67
CA LEU A 40 -9.29 9.40 -8.40
C LEU A 40 -9.93 8.98 -7.07
N LEU A 41 -10.68 7.89 -7.12
CA LEU A 41 -11.12 7.14 -5.94
C LEU A 41 -10.47 5.75 -5.99
N THR A 42 -9.72 5.40 -4.95
CA THR A 42 -9.08 4.10 -4.81
C THR A 42 -9.82 3.28 -3.77
N VAL A 43 -10.26 2.09 -4.14
CA VAL A 43 -10.92 1.14 -3.26
C VAL A 43 -9.94 0.03 -2.93
N VAL A 44 -9.68 -0.18 -1.63
CA VAL A 44 -8.84 -1.27 -1.13
C VAL A 44 -9.70 -2.21 -0.30
N LEU A 45 -9.81 -3.46 -0.71
CA LEU A 45 -10.59 -4.48 -0.01
C LEU A 45 -9.67 -5.35 0.84
N ILE A 46 -9.98 -5.44 2.12
CA ILE A 46 -9.23 -6.24 3.09
C ILE A 46 -9.70 -7.68 2.99
N ALA A 47 -8.83 -8.56 2.50
CA ALA A 47 -9.10 -9.98 2.36
C ALA A 47 -8.94 -10.70 3.70
N ASP A 48 -9.91 -11.55 4.03
CA ASP A 48 -9.85 -12.44 5.19
C ASP A 48 -9.40 -13.84 4.75
N GLU A 49 -8.40 -14.39 5.43
CA GLU A 49 -7.94 -15.77 5.19
C GLU A 49 -9.02 -16.82 5.45
N LYS A 50 -9.96 -16.52 6.36
CA LYS A 50 -11.01 -17.44 6.81
C LYS A 50 -12.26 -17.42 5.91
N ASN A 51 -12.45 -16.33 5.16
CA ASN A 51 -13.62 -16.12 4.33
C ASN A 51 -13.20 -15.77 2.90
N PRO A 52 -12.64 -16.73 2.14
CA PRO A 52 -12.24 -16.48 0.76
C PRO A 52 -13.48 -16.15 -0.08
N ILE A 53 -13.40 -15.05 -0.82
CA ILE A 53 -14.44 -14.67 -1.78
C ILE A 53 -14.13 -15.26 -3.15
N ASP A 54 -15.18 -15.62 -3.86
CA ASP A 54 -15.07 -16.06 -5.25
C ASP A 54 -14.39 -14.98 -6.10
N ILE A 55 -13.28 -15.35 -6.70
CA ILE A 55 -12.48 -14.47 -7.55
C ILE A 55 -13.26 -13.97 -8.77
N GLN A 56 -14.26 -14.75 -9.24
CA GLN A 56 -15.10 -14.35 -10.36
C GLN A 56 -16.04 -13.20 -9.97
N ALA A 57 -16.51 -13.18 -8.72
CA ALA A 57 -17.30 -12.06 -8.20
C ALA A 57 -16.46 -10.77 -8.11
N LEU A 58 -15.19 -10.88 -7.69
CA LEU A 58 -14.25 -9.75 -7.70
C LEU A 58 -14.03 -9.19 -9.11
N LYS A 59 -13.87 -10.05 -10.10
CA LYS A 59 -13.65 -9.67 -11.50
C LYS A 59 -14.86 -8.98 -12.15
N GLN A 60 -16.04 -9.08 -11.56
CA GLN A 60 -17.23 -8.37 -12.04
C GLN A 60 -17.22 -6.87 -11.68
N VAL A 61 -16.38 -6.43 -10.73
CA VAL A 61 -16.26 -5.01 -10.41
C VAL A 61 -15.63 -4.28 -11.61
N PRO A 62 -16.32 -3.31 -12.21
CA PRO A 62 -15.92 -2.74 -13.51
C PRO A 62 -14.85 -1.65 -13.42
N PHE A 63 -14.22 -1.50 -12.27
CA PHE A 63 -13.12 -0.57 -12.03
C PHE A 63 -12.01 -1.24 -11.21
N PRO A 64 -10.77 -0.73 -11.28
CA PRO A 64 -9.65 -1.28 -10.53
C PRO A 64 -9.88 -1.24 -9.02
N ILE A 65 -9.64 -2.37 -8.37
CA ILE A 65 -9.62 -2.52 -6.92
C ILE A 65 -8.29 -3.11 -6.49
N SER A 66 -7.78 -2.69 -5.35
CA SER A 66 -6.61 -3.29 -4.72
C SER A 66 -7.05 -4.18 -3.56
N LEU A 67 -6.27 -5.22 -3.27
CA LEU A 67 -6.54 -6.13 -2.16
C LEU A 67 -5.49 -5.94 -1.08
N ALA A 68 -5.92 -5.90 0.18
CA ALA A 68 -5.03 -5.89 1.32
C ALA A 68 -5.09 -7.24 2.03
N ILE A 69 -3.93 -7.81 2.34
CA ILE A 69 -3.78 -9.09 3.04
C ILE A 69 -2.97 -8.91 4.31
N PRO A 70 -3.22 -9.68 5.38
CA PRO A 70 -2.43 -9.59 6.61
C PRO A 70 -0.96 -9.88 6.35
N MET A 71 -0.04 -9.04 6.82
CA MET A 71 1.40 -9.28 6.65
C MET A 71 1.87 -10.50 7.43
N THR A 72 1.29 -10.76 8.60
CA THR A 72 1.71 -11.81 9.52
C THR A 72 0.90 -13.10 9.41
N GLY A 73 -0.07 -13.18 8.51
CA GLY A 73 -0.90 -14.36 8.31
C GLY A 73 -0.12 -15.57 7.79
N LEU A 74 -0.55 -16.77 8.14
CA LEU A 74 0.09 -18.03 7.71
C LEU A 74 -0.12 -18.27 6.20
N GLU A 75 -1.27 -17.92 5.67
CA GLU A 75 -1.64 -18.11 4.27
C GLU A 75 -1.36 -16.87 3.39
N SER A 76 -0.80 -15.80 3.96
CA SER A 76 -0.65 -14.50 3.28
C SER A 76 0.17 -14.59 1.98
N GLU A 77 1.21 -15.40 1.93
CA GLU A 77 2.00 -15.60 0.70
C GLU A 77 1.19 -16.30 -0.39
N LYS A 78 0.39 -17.29 -0.03
CA LYS A 78 -0.51 -17.97 -0.97
C LYS A 78 -1.58 -17.03 -1.47
N LEU A 79 -2.17 -16.22 -0.58
CA LEU A 79 -3.16 -15.19 -0.95
C LEU A 79 -2.56 -14.14 -1.87
N MET A 80 -1.35 -13.64 -1.57
CA MET A 80 -0.64 -12.71 -2.46
C MET A 80 -0.50 -13.31 -3.86
N ASN A 81 0.06 -14.51 -3.96
CA ASN A 81 0.28 -15.16 -5.25
C ASN A 81 -1.04 -15.43 -5.99
N PHE A 82 -2.08 -15.85 -5.27
CA PHE A 82 -3.41 -16.09 -5.84
C PHE A 82 -4.01 -14.81 -6.43
N TYR A 83 -4.06 -13.71 -5.67
CA TYR A 83 -4.62 -12.46 -6.16
C TYR A 83 -3.77 -11.85 -7.29
N ARG A 84 -2.44 -11.90 -7.17
CA ARG A 84 -1.54 -11.44 -8.22
C ARG A 84 -1.70 -12.20 -9.53
N SER A 85 -1.81 -13.53 -9.49
CA SER A 85 -2.04 -14.36 -10.68
C SER A 85 -3.40 -14.13 -11.33
N ASN A 86 -4.36 -13.57 -10.59
CA ASN A 86 -5.66 -13.17 -11.09
C ASN A 86 -5.74 -11.70 -11.53
N GLY A 87 -4.61 -10.97 -11.54
CA GLY A 87 -4.50 -9.63 -12.07
C GLY A 87 -4.79 -8.51 -11.07
N PHE A 88 -4.91 -8.82 -9.77
CA PHE A 88 -5.15 -7.81 -8.74
C PHE A 88 -3.85 -7.24 -8.18
N GLU A 89 -3.87 -5.96 -7.85
CA GLU A 89 -2.85 -5.31 -7.02
C GLU A 89 -3.02 -5.74 -5.57
N VAL A 90 -1.90 -6.01 -4.89
CA VAL A 90 -1.92 -6.49 -3.50
C VAL A 90 -1.06 -5.59 -2.62
N ALA A 91 -1.60 -5.22 -1.47
CA ALA A 91 -0.91 -4.53 -0.39
C ALA A 91 -0.86 -5.39 0.87
N ALA A 92 0.12 -5.14 1.73
CA ALA A 92 0.28 -5.84 3.00
C ALA A 92 -0.23 -4.98 4.16
N ILE A 93 -1.21 -5.49 4.93
CA ILE A 93 -1.75 -4.80 6.11
C ILE A 93 -1.00 -5.24 7.36
N ILE A 94 -0.63 -4.30 8.21
CA ILE A 94 0.14 -4.56 9.43
C ILE A 94 -0.30 -3.68 10.60
N ASP A 95 -0.21 -4.28 11.77
CA ASP A 95 -0.15 -3.60 13.06
C ASP A 95 1.06 -4.11 13.84
N TYR A 96 1.81 -3.19 14.42
CA TYR A 96 2.88 -3.56 15.34
C TYR A 96 2.35 -3.84 16.74
N PRO A 97 2.95 -4.78 17.49
CA PRO A 97 2.67 -4.94 18.91
C PRO A 97 2.81 -3.62 19.68
N ASN A 98 2.01 -3.44 20.72
CA ASN A 98 1.96 -2.17 21.44
C ASN A 98 3.31 -1.68 21.96
N ALA A 99 4.16 -2.59 22.43
CA ALA A 99 5.48 -2.31 22.99
C ALA A 99 6.62 -2.61 22.03
N ALA A 100 6.34 -2.74 20.72
CA ALA A 100 7.38 -3.10 19.75
C ALA A 100 8.54 -2.11 19.76
N SER A 101 9.73 -2.62 19.94
CA SER A 101 11.00 -1.90 19.78
C SER A 101 11.29 -1.60 18.31
N VAL A 102 12.24 -0.69 18.06
CA VAL A 102 12.70 -0.38 16.69
C VAL A 102 13.25 -1.62 15.99
N GLN A 103 13.96 -2.49 16.71
CA GLN A 103 14.51 -3.74 16.19
C GLN A 103 13.42 -4.74 15.81
N GLU A 104 12.37 -4.84 16.62
CA GLU A 104 11.22 -5.70 16.29
C GLU A 104 10.44 -5.17 15.09
N ILE A 105 10.25 -3.85 14.97
CA ILE A 105 9.65 -3.22 13.79
C ILE A 105 10.46 -3.54 12.53
N ASP A 106 11.80 -3.39 12.62
CA ASP A 106 12.71 -3.73 11.53
C ASP A 106 12.57 -5.19 11.10
N ALA A 107 12.63 -6.10 12.04
CA ALA A 107 12.51 -7.54 11.79
C ALA A 107 11.16 -7.92 11.17
N ILE A 108 10.06 -7.43 11.75
CA ILE A 108 8.70 -7.73 11.28
C ILE A 108 8.50 -7.21 9.84
N LEU A 109 8.86 -5.95 9.61
CA LEU A 109 8.59 -5.31 8.32
C LEU A 109 9.49 -5.86 7.21
N THR A 110 10.79 -6.01 7.50
CA THR A 110 11.76 -6.53 6.52
C THR A 110 11.46 -7.99 6.16
N SER A 111 11.21 -8.86 7.15
CA SER A 111 10.87 -10.26 6.88
C SER A 111 9.49 -10.40 6.21
N GLY A 112 8.52 -9.60 6.63
CA GLY A 112 7.19 -9.59 6.04
C GLY A 112 7.22 -9.19 4.56
N LEU A 113 7.92 -8.12 4.22
CA LEU A 113 8.05 -7.65 2.83
C LEU A 113 8.90 -8.58 1.96
N ALA A 114 9.92 -9.24 2.54
CA ALA A 114 10.68 -10.25 1.82
C ALA A 114 9.82 -11.46 1.44
N ARG A 115 8.92 -11.88 2.33
CA ARG A 115 7.95 -12.95 2.08
C ARG A 115 6.85 -12.53 1.12
N LEU A 116 6.32 -11.32 1.29
CA LEU A 116 5.25 -10.76 0.45
C LEU A 116 5.83 -9.87 -0.67
N ASN A 117 6.78 -10.37 -1.40
CA ASN A 117 7.65 -9.65 -2.32
C ASN A 117 6.95 -9.07 -3.59
N LYS A 118 5.67 -9.36 -3.79
CA LYS A 118 4.85 -8.82 -4.90
C LYS A 118 3.78 -7.83 -4.42
N THR A 119 3.86 -7.39 -3.16
CA THR A 119 3.00 -6.32 -2.67
C THR A 119 3.52 -4.96 -3.10
N VAL A 120 2.62 -4.00 -3.31
CA VAL A 120 2.96 -2.65 -3.78
C VAL A 120 3.10 -1.66 -2.65
N ALA A 121 2.40 -1.87 -1.55
CA ALA A 121 2.34 -0.95 -0.42
C ALA A 121 2.11 -1.67 0.89
N VAL A 122 2.39 -0.96 1.97
CA VAL A 122 2.01 -1.32 3.34
C VAL A 122 0.81 -0.48 3.75
N ILE A 123 -0.15 -1.10 4.42
CA ILE A 123 -1.35 -0.46 4.96
C ILE A 123 -1.34 -0.56 6.48
N GLU A 124 -1.61 0.55 7.14
CA GLU A 124 -1.88 0.60 8.58
C GLU A 124 -3.18 -0.16 8.88
N GLY A 125 -3.12 -1.16 9.74
CA GLY A 125 -4.31 -1.97 10.10
C GLY A 125 -5.24 -1.24 11.04
N SER A 126 -4.70 -0.72 12.13
CA SER A 126 -5.45 0.02 13.15
C SER A 126 -5.05 1.49 13.16
N PRO A 127 -6.01 2.43 13.15
CA PRO A 127 -5.72 3.86 13.09
C PRO A 127 -4.73 4.34 14.15
N GLY A 128 -3.59 4.88 13.71
CA GLY A 128 -2.54 5.42 14.56
C GLY A 128 -1.52 4.39 15.07
N ASN A 129 -1.63 3.12 14.69
CA ASN A 129 -0.70 2.08 15.13
C ASN A 129 0.73 2.34 14.62
N LEU A 130 0.91 2.62 13.33
CA LEU A 130 2.23 2.83 12.73
C LEU A 130 2.89 4.16 13.16
N GLN A 131 2.12 5.07 13.73
CA GLN A 131 2.58 6.39 14.16
C GLN A 131 2.45 6.63 15.66
N LYS A 132 2.32 5.56 16.46
CA LYS A 132 2.18 5.65 17.92
C LYS A 132 3.36 6.33 18.61
N THR A 133 4.57 6.18 18.06
CA THR A 133 5.78 6.89 18.49
C THR A 133 6.53 7.43 17.28
N ARG A 134 7.35 8.48 17.49
CA ARG A 134 8.17 9.05 16.44
C ARG A 134 9.15 8.03 15.86
N SER A 135 9.85 7.28 16.70
CA SER A 135 10.78 6.24 16.27
C SER A 135 10.13 5.15 15.42
N ARG A 136 8.87 4.80 15.72
CA ARG A 136 8.07 3.86 14.93
C ARG A 136 7.79 4.41 13.53
N SER A 137 7.39 5.67 13.43
CA SER A 137 7.17 6.35 12.15
C SER A 137 8.44 6.42 11.31
N GLU A 138 9.55 6.86 11.92
CA GLU A 138 10.86 7.00 11.27
C GLU A 138 11.38 5.65 10.74
N GLN A 139 11.33 4.59 11.56
CA GLN A 139 11.80 3.27 11.16
C GLN A 139 10.94 2.67 10.04
N THR A 140 9.61 2.79 10.13
CA THR A 140 8.70 2.33 9.08
C THR A 140 8.98 3.05 7.76
N ALA A 141 9.04 4.37 7.75
CA ALA A 141 9.30 5.16 6.56
C ALA A 141 10.68 4.83 5.94
N LYS A 142 11.71 4.65 6.78
CA LYS A 142 13.06 4.25 6.35
C LYS A 142 13.05 2.91 5.61
N ILE A 143 12.41 1.88 6.17
CA ILE A 143 12.35 0.56 5.54
C ILE A 143 11.60 0.63 4.21
N LEU A 144 10.47 1.33 4.16
CA LEU A 144 9.68 1.46 2.94
C LEU A 144 10.44 2.22 1.83
N SER A 145 11.24 3.22 2.20
CA SER A 145 12.13 3.90 1.25
C SER A 145 13.18 2.94 0.66
N GLN A 146 13.77 2.08 1.49
CA GLN A 146 14.77 1.10 1.06
C GLN A 146 14.21 -0.04 0.22
N THR A 147 12.98 -0.45 0.50
CA THR A 147 12.30 -1.56 -0.18
C THR A 147 11.48 -1.13 -1.38
N GLY A 148 11.19 0.17 -1.52
CA GLY A 148 10.45 0.73 -2.66
C GLY A 148 8.94 0.49 -2.62
N HIS A 149 8.37 0.25 -1.43
CA HIS A 149 6.92 0.12 -1.24
C HIS A 149 6.26 1.46 -0.95
N GLY A 150 4.98 1.59 -1.31
CA GLY A 150 4.13 2.69 -0.88
C GLY A 150 3.58 2.51 0.54
N LEU A 151 2.88 3.53 1.04
CA LEU A 151 2.30 3.57 2.37
C LEU A 151 0.88 4.12 2.35
N LEU A 152 -0.04 3.41 3.00
CA LEU A 152 -1.40 3.87 3.28
C LEU A 152 -1.61 3.91 4.79
N VAL A 153 -1.98 5.08 5.32
CA VAL A 153 -2.19 5.29 6.77
C VAL A 153 -3.46 6.07 7.04
N TYR A 154 -4.02 5.89 8.22
CA TYR A 154 -5.16 6.70 8.65
C TYR A 154 -4.71 8.12 9.03
N ASP A 155 -5.59 9.10 8.75
CA ASP A 155 -5.42 10.47 9.22
C ASP A 155 -5.66 10.51 10.74
N LYS A 156 -4.58 10.38 11.50
CA LYS A 156 -4.64 10.28 12.97
C LYS A 156 -3.49 11.06 13.62
N GLY A 157 -3.83 11.85 14.60
CA GLY A 157 -2.82 12.60 15.36
C GLY A 157 -2.05 13.62 14.54
N LEU A 158 -0.74 13.69 14.72
CA LEU A 158 0.15 14.67 14.06
C LEU A 158 0.63 14.26 12.66
N ASN A 159 0.16 13.12 12.15
CA ASN A 159 0.58 12.57 10.84
C ASN A 159 2.11 12.53 10.64
N THR A 160 2.85 12.24 11.71
CA THR A 160 4.32 12.21 11.69
C THR A 160 4.84 11.26 10.63
N ILE A 161 4.22 10.09 10.47
CA ILE A 161 4.63 9.07 9.50
C ILE A 161 4.47 9.56 8.05
N VAL A 162 3.46 10.36 7.75
CA VAL A 162 3.25 10.92 6.40
C VAL A 162 4.41 11.82 6.05
N ARG A 163 4.77 12.73 6.94
CA ARG A 163 5.89 13.65 6.73
C ARG A 163 7.23 12.94 6.60
N GLU A 164 7.50 11.93 7.45
CA GLU A 164 8.73 11.14 7.36
C GLU A 164 8.79 10.33 6.05
N ALA A 165 7.67 9.77 5.61
CA ALA A 165 7.56 9.04 4.34
C ALA A 165 7.83 9.97 3.14
N GLU A 166 7.19 11.15 3.10
CA GLU A 166 7.38 12.14 2.05
C GLU A 166 8.84 12.63 1.98
N ASN A 167 9.47 12.92 3.12
CA ASN A 167 10.86 13.34 3.19
C ASN A 167 11.83 12.28 2.62
N LEU A 168 11.48 11.00 2.73
CA LEU A 168 12.27 9.88 2.20
C LEU A 168 11.85 9.42 0.80
N GLY A 169 10.93 10.14 0.14
CA GLY A 169 10.44 9.81 -1.19
C GLY A 169 9.57 8.55 -1.26
N VAL A 170 8.98 8.15 -0.14
CA VAL A 170 8.00 7.05 -0.09
C VAL A 170 6.64 7.57 -0.57
N PRO A 171 6.04 6.98 -1.60
CA PRO A 171 4.68 7.31 -1.98
C PRO A 171 3.71 7.02 -0.83
N VAL A 172 3.06 8.04 -0.29
CA VAL A 172 2.15 7.91 0.84
C VAL A 172 0.80 8.53 0.54
N ARG A 173 -0.29 7.91 1.05
CA ARG A 173 -1.65 8.45 1.01
C ARG A 173 -2.35 8.17 2.33
N THR A 174 -3.24 9.08 2.72
CA THR A 174 -4.11 8.87 3.86
C THR A 174 -5.39 8.16 3.45
N ILE A 175 -5.82 7.22 4.31
CA ILE A 175 -7.09 6.52 4.18
C ILE A 175 -8.18 7.49 4.64
N TYR A 176 -9.04 7.87 3.72
CA TYR A 176 -10.16 8.78 4.01
C TYR A 176 -11.17 8.13 4.93
N ARG A 177 -11.51 6.85 4.70
CA ARG A 177 -12.50 6.13 5.51
C ARG A 177 -12.35 4.61 5.38
N ASN A 178 -12.57 3.93 6.51
CA ASN A 178 -12.84 2.51 6.54
C ASN A 178 -14.36 2.28 6.64
N PHE A 179 -14.92 1.53 5.70
CA PHE A 179 -16.37 1.29 5.66
C PHE A 179 -16.85 0.27 6.70
N ASP A 180 -15.95 -0.54 7.25
CA ASP A 180 -16.29 -1.50 8.31
C ASP A 180 -16.65 -0.83 9.64
N GLU A 181 -16.18 0.40 9.85
CA GLU A 181 -16.56 1.21 11.01
C GLU A 181 -18.04 1.62 10.99
N LEU A 182 -18.71 1.39 9.87
CA LEU A 182 -20.08 1.81 9.63
C LEU A 182 -21.01 0.64 9.84
N LYS A 183 -21.84 0.72 10.87
CA LYS A 183 -22.92 -0.23 11.06
C LYS A 183 -23.98 0.00 9.97
N GLY A 184 -24.11 -0.93 9.02
CA GLY A 184 -25.13 -0.86 7.98
C GLY A 184 -24.71 -1.64 6.73
N GLY A 185 -25.68 -2.31 6.08
CA GLY A 185 -25.44 -3.13 4.90
C GLY A 185 -25.10 -2.31 3.63
N SER A 186 -25.22 -2.94 2.47
CA SER A 186 -24.81 -2.43 1.16
C SER A 186 -25.33 -1.00 0.83
N ARG A 187 -26.53 -0.62 1.32
CA ARG A 187 -27.07 0.74 1.14
C ARG A 187 -26.20 1.80 1.84
N THR A 188 -25.72 1.51 3.03
CA THR A 188 -24.83 2.41 3.79
C THR A 188 -23.49 2.55 3.09
N ILE A 189 -22.89 1.45 2.64
CA ILE A 189 -21.63 1.45 1.89
C ILE A 189 -21.77 2.30 0.63
N ARG A 190 -22.84 2.15 -0.14
CA ARG A 190 -23.09 2.95 -1.35
C ARG A 190 -23.14 4.46 -1.06
N ARG A 191 -23.88 4.87 -0.04
CA ARG A 191 -23.94 6.28 0.37
C ARG A 191 -22.56 6.85 0.73
N PHE A 192 -21.69 6.02 1.31
CA PHE A 192 -20.33 6.45 1.62
C PHE A 192 -19.41 6.47 0.40
N LEU A 193 -19.61 5.59 -0.56
CA LEU A 193 -18.95 5.66 -1.87
C LEU A 193 -19.31 6.96 -2.60
N ASP A 194 -20.60 7.37 -2.58
CA ASP A 194 -21.05 8.65 -3.12
C ASP A 194 -20.33 9.82 -2.43
N GLY A 195 -20.23 9.79 -1.09
CA GLY A 195 -19.50 10.79 -0.31
C GLY A 195 -18.00 10.83 -0.64
N ALA A 196 -17.36 9.68 -0.80
CA ALA A 196 -15.95 9.59 -1.18
C ALA A 196 -15.72 10.09 -2.61
N ALA A 197 -16.60 9.75 -3.56
CA ALA A 197 -16.52 10.25 -4.94
C ALA A 197 -16.76 11.77 -5.01
N PHE A 198 -17.68 12.29 -4.20
CA PHE A 198 -17.89 13.73 -4.07
C PHE A 198 -16.63 14.42 -3.51
N ARG A 199 -16.02 13.85 -2.48
CA ARG A 199 -14.78 14.37 -1.89
C ARG A 199 -13.64 14.36 -2.90
N ALA A 200 -13.49 13.28 -3.67
CA ALA A 200 -12.49 13.19 -4.72
C ALA A 200 -12.64 14.32 -5.76
N ARG A 201 -13.89 14.66 -6.13
CA ARG A 201 -14.16 15.79 -7.03
C ARG A 201 -13.78 17.15 -6.43
N GLN A 202 -13.98 17.32 -5.12
CA GLN A 202 -13.60 18.58 -4.44
C GLN A 202 -12.08 18.74 -4.33
N GLU A 203 -11.33 17.66 -4.06
CA GLU A 203 -9.86 17.69 -3.96
C GLU A 203 -9.19 17.79 -5.34
N GLY A 204 -9.91 17.48 -6.39
CA GLY A 204 -9.46 17.60 -7.78
C GLY A 204 -8.41 16.55 -8.18
N LEU A 205 -7.69 16.82 -9.26
CA LEU A 205 -6.79 15.87 -9.93
C LEU A 205 -5.50 15.55 -9.16
N LYS A 206 -5.20 16.29 -8.13
CA LYS A 206 -3.92 16.20 -7.41
C LYS A 206 -3.90 15.13 -6.33
N SER A 207 -5.05 14.62 -5.92
CA SER A 207 -5.18 13.71 -4.79
C SER A 207 -6.10 12.53 -5.11
N ALA A 208 -5.69 11.33 -4.71
CA ALA A 208 -6.56 10.16 -4.74
C ALA A 208 -7.22 9.99 -3.37
N ILE A 209 -8.54 9.85 -3.34
CA ILE A 209 -9.25 9.46 -2.12
C ILE A 209 -9.16 7.95 -1.98
N VAL A 210 -8.63 7.49 -0.83
CA VAL A 210 -8.49 6.07 -0.52
C VAL A 210 -9.58 5.67 0.48
N VAL A 211 -10.30 4.61 0.17
CA VAL A 211 -11.25 3.99 1.07
C VAL A 211 -10.92 2.53 1.27
N THR A 212 -11.18 2.00 2.46
CA THR A 212 -10.97 0.59 2.80
C THR A 212 -12.28 -0.05 3.25
N ALA A 213 -12.43 -1.34 3.01
CA ALA A 213 -13.53 -2.15 3.53
C ALA A 213 -13.11 -3.62 3.58
N SER A 214 -13.70 -4.39 4.48
CA SER A 214 -13.55 -5.85 4.44
C SER A 214 -14.15 -6.43 3.18
N LEU A 215 -13.49 -7.44 2.65
CA LEU A 215 -13.93 -8.18 1.48
C LEU A 215 -15.06 -9.14 1.86
N HIS A 216 -16.28 -8.65 1.82
CA HIS A 216 -17.53 -9.39 2.10
C HIS A 216 -18.47 -9.37 0.89
N PRO A 217 -19.40 -10.36 0.76
CA PRO A 217 -20.41 -10.35 -0.29
C PRO A 217 -21.24 -9.05 -0.33
N GLU A 218 -21.58 -8.49 0.81
CA GLU A 218 -22.31 -7.21 0.91
C GLU A 218 -21.49 -6.03 0.38
N THR A 219 -20.19 -6.01 0.64
CA THR A 219 -19.27 -4.98 0.11
C THR A 219 -19.21 -5.07 -1.41
N LEU A 220 -19.00 -6.27 -1.95
CA LEU A 220 -18.98 -6.49 -3.40
C LEU A 220 -20.30 -6.09 -4.05
N ASN A 221 -21.42 -6.49 -3.48
CA ASN A 221 -22.73 -6.11 -4.00
C ASN A 221 -22.92 -4.59 -3.98
N ALA A 222 -22.47 -3.91 -2.92
CA ALA A 222 -22.51 -2.45 -2.84
C ALA A 222 -21.67 -1.78 -3.94
N LEU A 223 -20.46 -2.29 -4.21
CA LEU A 223 -19.57 -1.77 -5.25
C LEU A 223 -20.17 -1.98 -6.65
N LEU A 224 -20.72 -3.17 -6.93
CA LEU A 224 -21.37 -3.48 -8.20
C LEU A 224 -22.60 -2.58 -8.44
N LEU A 225 -23.48 -2.45 -7.45
CA LEU A 225 -24.67 -1.60 -7.57
C LEU A 225 -24.30 -0.11 -7.69
N TRP A 226 -23.23 0.32 -7.03
CA TRP A 226 -22.75 1.69 -7.12
C TRP A 226 -22.18 2.00 -8.52
N SER A 227 -21.42 1.08 -9.09
CA SER A 227 -20.85 1.23 -10.43
C SER A 227 -21.87 1.35 -11.55
N MET A 228 -23.08 0.79 -11.35
CA MET A 228 -24.19 0.88 -12.32
C MET A 228 -24.88 2.25 -12.31
N GLN A 229 -24.61 3.09 -11.31
CA GLN A 229 -25.30 4.38 -11.10
C GLN A 229 -24.33 5.58 -11.25
N SER A 230 -23.04 5.33 -11.37
CA SER A 230 -21.97 6.31 -11.53
C SER A 230 -21.57 6.47 -12.98
#